data_12b52ca9c74a1794bc967376e3f984ef
#
_entry.id   12b52ca9c74a1794bc967376e3f984ef
#
_cell.length_a   1.000
_cell.length_b   1.000
_cell.length_c   1.000
_cell.angle_alpha   90.00
_cell.angle_beta   90.00
_cell.angle_gamma   90.00
#
_symmetry.space_group_name_H-M   'P 1'
#
loop_
_entity.id
_entity.type
_entity.pdbx_description
1 polymer ?
#
loop_
_entity_poly.entity_id
_entity_poly.type
_entity_poly.pdbx_seq_one_letter_code
_entity_poly.pdbx_strand_id
1 'polypeptide(L)'
;ESDAITGASDLADFVSKLDVPRAAWAMVPAAYAGGTVNDLAALMESGDIVIDGGNTYYRDDVDRAEALAPKGIHYVDVGTSGGVFGLDRGFCLMIGGEDDVVTHLEPIFRTIAPGVGDAERTPGRTGEFTPEEQGWLHCGPAGAGHFVKMVHNGIEYGLMAAYAEGLNILKHA
;
A
#
# COMPACT_ATOMS: atom_id res chain seq x y z
N GLU A 1 -22.65 -6.67 13.86
CA GLU A 1 -22.55 -6.37 12.41
C GLU A 1 -22.75 -4.87 12.28
N SER A 2 -21.71 -4.14 11.86
CA SER A 2 -21.81 -2.69 11.73
C SER A 2 -22.52 -2.35 10.42
N ASP A 3 -23.50 -1.45 10.46
CA ASP A 3 -24.18 -0.85 9.28
C ASP A 3 -23.21 -0.09 8.35
N ALA A 4 -21.90 -0.18 8.62
CA ALA A 4 -20.85 0.55 7.91
C ALA A 4 -20.20 -0.22 6.74
N ILE A 5 -20.56 -1.49 6.52
CA ILE A 5 -19.97 -2.30 5.44
C ILE A 5 -21.06 -2.66 4.42
N THR A 6 -20.82 -2.22 3.19
CA THR A 6 -21.68 -2.55 2.05
C THR A 6 -21.00 -3.57 1.16
N GLY A 7 -21.58 -4.75 1.03
CA GLY A 7 -21.08 -5.78 0.11
C GLY A 7 -21.43 -5.47 -1.35
N ALA A 8 -20.66 -6.07 -2.27
CA ALA A 8 -20.91 -6.02 -3.70
C ALA A 8 -20.90 -7.43 -4.29
N SER A 9 -21.73 -7.67 -5.31
CA SER A 9 -21.84 -8.98 -5.97
C SER A 9 -20.73 -9.22 -7.01
N ASP A 10 -20.23 -8.16 -7.61
CA ASP A 10 -19.17 -8.15 -8.61
C ASP A 10 -18.52 -6.76 -8.68
N LEU A 11 -17.51 -6.58 -9.56
CA LEU A 11 -16.79 -5.31 -9.69
C LEU A 11 -17.67 -4.17 -10.21
N ALA A 12 -18.64 -4.44 -11.08
CA ALA A 12 -19.53 -3.40 -11.59
C ALA A 12 -20.47 -2.88 -10.50
N ASP A 13 -21.05 -3.79 -9.70
CA ASP A 13 -21.85 -3.45 -8.53
C ASP A 13 -20.99 -2.70 -7.49
N PHE A 14 -19.74 -3.11 -7.27
CA PHE A 14 -18.80 -2.44 -6.39
C PHE A 14 -18.54 -1.00 -6.82
N VAL A 15 -18.12 -0.79 -8.06
CA VAL A 15 -17.82 0.56 -8.60
C VAL A 15 -19.04 1.46 -8.58
N SER A 16 -20.25 0.91 -8.84
CA SER A 16 -21.50 1.69 -8.84
C SER A 16 -21.90 2.23 -7.46
N LYS A 17 -21.35 1.66 -6.37
CA LYS A 17 -21.61 2.05 -4.98
C LYS A 17 -20.64 3.08 -4.43
N LEU A 18 -19.58 3.41 -5.19
CA LEU A 18 -18.56 4.38 -4.76
C LEU A 18 -18.94 5.79 -5.24
N ASP A 19 -18.71 6.77 -4.38
CA ASP A 19 -18.82 8.18 -4.71
C ASP A 19 -17.61 8.67 -5.52
N VAL A 20 -17.82 9.61 -6.43
CA VAL A 20 -16.75 10.22 -7.24
C VAL A 20 -15.99 11.31 -6.46
N PRO A 21 -14.67 11.40 -6.61
CA PRO A 21 -13.78 10.48 -7.32
C PRO A 21 -13.73 9.13 -6.61
N ARG A 22 -13.98 8.05 -7.37
CA ARG A 22 -13.99 6.70 -6.80
C ARG A 22 -12.57 6.27 -6.46
N ALA A 23 -12.39 5.62 -5.31
CA ALA A 23 -11.13 5.00 -4.94
C ALA A 23 -11.35 3.49 -4.71
N ALA A 24 -10.73 2.66 -5.53
CA ALA A 24 -10.81 1.21 -5.45
C ALA A 24 -9.46 0.62 -5.03
N TRP A 25 -9.42 -0.06 -3.86
CA TRP A 25 -8.22 -0.67 -3.32
C TRP A 25 -8.20 -2.17 -3.58
N ALA A 26 -7.32 -2.62 -4.46
CA ALA A 26 -7.11 -4.03 -4.78
C ALA A 26 -6.12 -4.68 -3.79
N MET A 27 -6.58 -5.72 -3.09
CA MET A 27 -5.79 -6.55 -2.17
C MET A 27 -5.80 -7.99 -2.65
N VAL A 28 -5.21 -8.24 -3.82
CA VAL A 28 -5.19 -9.55 -4.46
C VAL A 28 -3.75 -10.05 -4.62
N PRO A 29 -3.52 -11.38 -4.77
CA PRO A 29 -2.19 -11.90 -5.07
C PRO A 29 -1.63 -11.28 -6.37
N ALA A 30 -0.31 -11.05 -6.42
CA ALA A 30 0.37 -10.36 -7.52
C ALA A 30 0.04 -10.92 -8.92
N ALA A 31 -0.18 -12.24 -9.02
CA ALA A 31 -0.57 -12.88 -10.28
C ALA A 31 -1.92 -12.40 -10.84
N TYR A 32 -2.79 -11.86 -10.02
CA TYR A 32 -4.11 -11.36 -10.40
C TYR A 32 -4.19 -9.83 -10.44
N ALA A 33 -3.22 -9.13 -9.84
CA ALA A 33 -3.25 -7.68 -9.70
C ALA A 33 -3.46 -6.95 -11.03
N GLY A 34 -2.69 -7.30 -12.06
CA GLY A 34 -2.82 -6.68 -13.39
C GLY A 34 -4.21 -6.86 -14.02
N GLY A 35 -4.78 -8.06 -13.93
CA GLY A 35 -6.16 -8.32 -14.38
C GLY A 35 -7.18 -7.48 -13.62
N THR A 36 -7.11 -7.50 -12.29
CA THR A 36 -8.04 -6.76 -11.42
C THR A 36 -7.96 -5.24 -11.67
N VAL A 37 -6.76 -4.68 -11.82
CA VAL A 37 -6.57 -3.26 -12.15
C VAL A 37 -7.21 -2.91 -13.49
N ASN A 38 -7.01 -3.74 -14.53
CA ASN A 38 -7.61 -3.53 -15.83
C ASN A 38 -9.14 -3.62 -15.82
N ASP A 39 -9.68 -4.58 -15.07
CA ASP A 39 -11.13 -4.78 -14.95
C ASP A 39 -11.78 -3.60 -14.19
N LEU A 40 -11.15 -3.10 -13.13
CA LEU A 40 -11.58 -1.90 -12.42
C LEU A 40 -11.53 -0.67 -13.34
N ALA A 41 -10.39 -0.46 -14.03
CA ALA A 41 -10.19 0.68 -14.92
C ALA A 41 -11.16 0.69 -16.13
N ALA A 42 -11.70 -0.48 -16.52
CA ALA A 42 -12.72 -0.56 -17.56
C ALA A 42 -14.12 -0.08 -17.08
N LEU A 43 -14.34 -0.01 -15.77
CA LEU A 43 -15.58 0.39 -15.11
C LEU A 43 -15.51 1.82 -14.53
N MET A 44 -14.31 2.39 -14.46
CA MET A 44 -14.03 3.69 -13.84
C MET A 44 -13.93 4.81 -14.86
N GLU A 45 -14.01 6.03 -14.41
CA GLU A 45 -14.01 7.25 -15.21
C GLU A 45 -12.80 8.14 -14.90
N SER A 46 -12.59 9.18 -15.72
CA SER A 46 -11.52 10.16 -15.48
C SER A 46 -11.68 10.83 -14.11
N GLY A 47 -10.59 10.87 -13.34
CA GLY A 47 -10.53 11.35 -11.97
C GLY A 47 -10.66 10.26 -10.91
N ASP A 48 -11.04 9.04 -11.28
CA ASP A 48 -11.09 7.91 -10.35
C ASP A 48 -9.69 7.36 -10.06
N ILE A 49 -9.54 6.64 -8.94
CA ILE A 49 -8.26 6.17 -8.41
C ILE A 49 -8.29 4.65 -8.23
N VAL A 50 -7.32 3.96 -8.82
CA VAL A 50 -7.05 2.53 -8.54
C VAL A 50 -5.83 2.41 -7.65
N ILE A 51 -5.97 1.68 -6.54
CA ILE A 51 -4.91 1.45 -5.56
C ILE A 51 -4.53 -0.03 -5.58
N ASP A 52 -3.27 -0.34 -5.86
CA ASP A 52 -2.71 -1.70 -5.69
C ASP A 52 -2.01 -1.79 -4.33
N GLY A 53 -2.62 -2.51 -3.38
CA GLY A 53 -2.07 -2.75 -2.05
C GLY A 53 -1.47 -4.15 -1.88
N GLY A 54 -1.30 -4.90 -2.96
CA GLY A 54 -0.73 -6.24 -2.98
C GLY A 54 0.78 -6.27 -2.79
N ASN A 55 1.41 -7.34 -3.27
CA ASN A 55 2.88 -7.50 -3.34
C ASN A 55 3.32 -7.50 -4.80
N THR A 56 3.02 -6.44 -5.50
CA THR A 56 3.29 -6.29 -6.93
C THR A 56 4.74 -5.88 -7.18
N TYR A 57 5.26 -6.25 -8.34
CA TYR A 57 6.57 -5.80 -8.79
C TYR A 57 6.49 -4.32 -9.23
N TYR A 58 7.30 -3.48 -8.63
CA TYR A 58 7.24 -2.02 -8.80
C TYR A 58 7.30 -1.52 -10.27
N ARG A 59 7.95 -2.27 -11.18
CA ARG A 59 7.97 -1.90 -12.61
C ARG A 59 6.63 -2.08 -13.27
N ASP A 60 5.87 -3.10 -12.86
CA ASP A 60 4.51 -3.29 -13.35
C ASP A 60 3.59 -2.14 -12.90
N ASP A 61 3.86 -1.53 -11.74
CA ASP A 61 3.12 -0.36 -11.25
C ASP A 61 3.39 0.86 -12.12
N VAL A 62 4.65 1.09 -12.51
CA VAL A 62 5.02 2.15 -13.44
C VAL A 62 4.30 1.98 -14.78
N ASP A 63 4.37 0.78 -15.36
CA ASP A 63 3.74 0.47 -16.64
C ASP A 63 2.20 0.64 -16.58
N ARG A 64 1.57 0.25 -15.47
CA ARG A 64 0.12 0.43 -15.25
C ARG A 64 -0.26 1.89 -15.11
N ALA A 65 0.49 2.67 -14.33
CA ALA A 65 0.27 4.10 -14.20
C ALA A 65 0.35 4.82 -15.56
N GLU A 66 1.36 4.51 -16.37
CA GLU A 66 1.51 5.03 -17.73
C GLU A 66 0.34 4.62 -18.65
N ALA A 67 -0.16 3.40 -18.51
CA ALA A 67 -1.29 2.91 -19.32
C ALA A 67 -2.64 3.53 -18.93
N LEU A 68 -2.82 3.92 -17.65
CA LEU A 68 -4.05 4.51 -17.13
C LEU A 68 -4.10 6.03 -17.29
N ALA A 69 -2.97 6.71 -17.28
CA ALA A 69 -2.89 8.17 -17.40
C ALA A 69 -3.65 8.74 -18.63
N PRO A 70 -3.60 8.15 -19.84
CA PRO A 70 -4.38 8.66 -20.98
C PRO A 70 -5.90 8.57 -20.79
N LYS A 71 -6.37 7.73 -19.87
CA LYS A 71 -7.80 7.60 -19.51
C LYS A 71 -8.20 8.57 -18.39
N GLY A 72 -7.23 9.32 -17.83
CA GLY A 72 -7.42 10.18 -16.67
C GLY A 72 -7.68 9.41 -15.38
N ILE A 73 -7.34 8.11 -15.32
CA ILE A 73 -7.45 7.29 -14.12
C ILE A 73 -6.11 7.31 -13.40
N HIS A 74 -6.14 7.64 -12.12
CA HIS A 74 -4.95 7.70 -11.27
C HIS A 74 -4.59 6.32 -10.72
N TYR A 75 -3.29 6.06 -10.62
CA TYR A 75 -2.78 4.80 -10.09
C TYR A 75 -1.89 5.06 -8.86
N VAL A 76 -2.15 4.31 -7.80
CA VAL A 76 -1.39 4.39 -6.54
C VAL A 76 -0.95 2.97 -6.15
N ASP A 77 0.32 2.78 -5.87
CA ASP A 77 0.86 1.55 -5.30
C ASP A 77 1.09 1.72 -3.79
N VAL A 78 0.72 0.72 -3.01
CA VAL A 78 0.86 0.75 -1.56
C VAL A 78 1.52 -0.53 -1.06
N GLY A 79 2.79 -0.41 -0.73
CA GLY A 79 3.51 -1.45 -0.01
C GLY A 79 2.97 -1.59 1.41
N THR A 80 2.03 -2.51 1.62
CA THR A 80 1.39 -2.75 2.91
C THR A 80 2.19 -3.75 3.73
N SER A 81 2.58 -3.40 4.96
CA SER A 81 3.34 -4.25 5.88
C SER A 81 2.69 -4.28 7.26
N GLY A 82 2.57 -5.48 7.85
CA GLY A 82 1.90 -5.69 9.16
C GLY A 82 1.51 -7.15 9.38
N GLY A 83 1.33 -7.91 8.30
CA GLY A 83 0.99 -9.32 8.35
C GLY A 83 -0.24 -9.61 9.20
N VAL A 84 -0.20 -10.68 9.98
CA VAL A 84 -1.31 -11.13 10.84
C VAL A 84 -1.62 -10.17 11.99
N PHE A 85 -0.70 -9.29 12.36
CA PHE A 85 -0.87 -8.30 13.44
C PHE A 85 -1.39 -6.96 12.96
N GLY A 86 -1.50 -6.74 11.66
CA GLY A 86 -1.91 -5.46 11.08
C GLY A 86 -3.32 -5.03 11.49
N LEU A 87 -4.23 -5.98 11.70
CA LEU A 87 -5.58 -5.67 12.15
C LEU A 87 -5.59 -5.04 13.57
N ASP A 88 -4.71 -5.53 14.46
CA ASP A 88 -4.65 -5.07 15.85
C ASP A 88 -3.71 -3.87 16.03
N ARG A 89 -2.67 -3.75 15.19
CA ARG A 89 -1.56 -2.80 15.37
C ARG A 89 -1.46 -1.75 14.28
N GLY A 90 -2.30 -1.83 13.24
CA GLY A 90 -2.18 -1.03 12.02
C GLY A 90 -1.15 -1.58 11.03
N PHE A 91 -1.18 -1.04 9.83
CA PHE A 91 -0.30 -1.43 8.73
C PHE A 91 0.66 -0.29 8.39
N CYS A 92 1.96 -0.57 8.35
CA CYS A 92 2.92 0.36 7.78
C CYS A 92 2.73 0.44 6.27
N LEU A 93 2.63 1.68 5.73
CA LEU A 93 2.29 1.93 4.34
C LEU A 93 3.40 2.72 3.65
N MET A 94 3.94 2.15 2.58
CA MET A 94 4.87 2.80 1.65
C MET A 94 4.12 3.09 0.35
N ILE A 95 3.93 4.36 0.02
CA ILE A 95 2.97 4.81 -0.98
C ILE A 95 3.68 5.43 -2.16
N GLY A 96 3.33 5.00 -3.38
CA GLY A 96 3.76 5.60 -4.63
C GLY A 96 2.55 6.12 -5.41
N GLY A 97 2.67 7.32 -6.00
CA GLY A 97 1.60 7.95 -6.76
C GLY A 97 1.80 9.45 -6.95
N GLU A 98 0.86 10.11 -7.58
CA GLU A 98 0.85 11.56 -7.77
C GLU A 98 0.59 12.27 -6.42
N ASP A 99 1.26 13.41 -6.17
CA ASP A 99 1.24 14.13 -4.89
C ASP A 99 -0.18 14.52 -4.44
N ASP A 100 -0.99 15.02 -5.35
CA ASP A 100 -2.36 15.47 -5.07
C ASP A 100 -3.31 14.30 -4.81
N VAL A 101 -3.11 13.19 -5.53
CA VAL A 101 -3.88 11.94 -5.34
C VAL A 101 -3.55 11.31 -3.99
N VAL A 102 -2.28 11.21 -3.63
CA VAL A 102 -1.84 10.68 -2.33
C VAL A 102 -2.35 11.57 -1.19
N THR A 103 -2.31 12.90 -1.37
CA THR A 103 -2.88 13.85 -0.40
C THR A 103 -4.39 13.66 -0.24
N HIS A 104 -5.13 13.43 -1.33
CA HIS A 104 -6.57 13.14 -1.27
C HIS A 104 -6.87 11.86 -0.46
N LEU A 105 -6.02 10.83 -0.59
CA LEU A 105 -6.17 9.55 0.11
C LEU A 105 -5.60 9.52 1.54
N GLU A 106 -4.93 10.58 1.98
CA GLU A 106 -4.28 10.67 3.31
C GLU A 106 -5.20 10.25 4.47
N PRO A 107 -6.49 10.61 4.53
CA PRO A 107 -7.38 10.19 5.62
C PRO A 107 -7.50 8.66 5.73
N ILE A 108 -7.45 7.94 4.61
CA ILE A 108 -7.47 6.47 4.57
C ILE A 108 -6.16 5.93 5.12
N PHE A 109 -5.02 6.44 4.65
CA PHE A 109 -3.70 6.00 5.10
C PHE A 109 -3.51 6.20 6.60
N ARG A 110 -3.89 7.36 7.13
CA ARG A 110 -3.85 7.66 8.56
C ARG A 110 -4.71 6.71 9.40
N THR A 111 -5.85 6.27 8.86
CA THR A 111 -6.76 5.36 9.56
C THR A 111 -6.22 3.93 9.62
N ILE A 112 -5.54 3.49 8.56
CA ILE A 112 -5.00 2.13 8.43
C ILE A 112 -3.64 2.02 9.14
N ALA A 113 -2.85 3.09 9.17
CA ALA A 113 -1.52 3.13 9.76
C ALA A 113 -1.56 2.96 11.30
N PRO A 114 -0.43 2.50 11.93
CA PRO A 114 -0.35 2.30 13.38
C PRO A 114 -0.57 3.57 14.21
N GLY A 115 -0.33 4.74 13.61
CA GLY A 115 -0.29 5.99 14.34
C GLY A 115 0.97 6.13 15.20
N VAL A 116 0.96 7.07 16.14
CA VAL A 116 2.05 7.26 17.10
C VAL A 116 1.99 6.15 18.14
N GLY A 117 2.99 5.26 18.12
CA GLY A 117 3.10 4.16 19.09
C GLY A 117 3.77 4.57 20.39
N ASP A 118 4.03 3.58 21.26
CA ASP A 118 4.68 3.75 22.57
C ASP A 118 6.22 3.85 22.46
N ALA A 119 6.79 3.72 21.28
CA ALA A 119 8.23 3.82 21.06
C ALA A 119 8.72 5.27 21.31
N GLU A 120 9.88 5.39 21.96
CA GLU A 120 10.51 6.69 22.13
C GLU A 120 10.78 7.34 20.76
N ARG A 121 10.44 8.62 20.65
CA ARG A 121 10.73 9.41 19.45
C ARG A 121 12.24 9.51 19.20
N THR A 122 12.64 9.45 17.97
CA THR A 122 14.05 9.61 17.58
C THR A 122 14.65 10.86 18.22
N PRO A 123 15.81 10.75 18.92
CA PRO A 123 16.45 11.89 19.57
C PRO A 123 16.68 13.06 18.59
N GLY A 124 16.34 14.26 19.04
CA GLY A 124 16.47 15.49 18.26
C GLY A 124 15.28 15.85 17.38
N ARG A 125 14.29 14.98 17.22
CA ARG A 125 13.02 15.33 16.57
C ARG A 125 12.11 16.10 17.52
N THR A 126 11.61 17.24 17.06
CA THR A 126 10.70 18.13 17.79
C THR A 126 9.52 18.54 16.91
N GLY A 127 8.48 19.16 17.49
CA GLY A 127 7.29 19.58 16.75
C GLY A 127 6.25 18.47 16.57
N GLU A 128 5.38 18.60 15.60
CA GLU A 128 4.34 17.62 15.29
C GLU A 128 4.93 16.31 14.75
N PHE A 129 4.19 15.21 14.92
CA PHE A 129 4.58 13.92 14.36
C PHE A 129 4.38 13.93 12.84
N THR A 130 5.41 13.48 12.13
CA THR A 130 5.38 13.36 10.67
C THR A 130 4.70 12.06 10.24
N PRO A 131 4.30 11.92 8.97
CA PRO A 131 3.65 10.70 8.46
C PRO A 131 4.46 9.42 8.71
N GLU A 132 5.77 9.48 8.48
CA GLU A 132 6.66 8.33 8.70
C GLU A 132 6.76 7.91 10.17
N GLU A 133 6.59 8.86 11.12
CA GLU A 133 6.51 8.56 12.55
C GLU A 133 5.15 7.95 12.94
N GLN A 134 4.16 8.06 12.07
CA GLN A 134 2.82 7.48 12.22
C GLN A 134 2.66 6.17 11.44
N GLY A 135 3.68 5.72 10.74
CA GLY A 135 3.72 4.45 10.04
C GLY A 135 3.24 4.48 8.58
N TRP A 136 3.21 5.64 7.94
CA TRP A 136 2.94 5.75 6.50
C TRP A 136 3.82 6.84 5.86
N LEU A 137 4.16 6.67 4.58
CA LEU A 137 5.00 7.64 3.88
C LEU A 137 4.69 7.64 2.39
N HIS A 138 4.52 8.82 1.80
CA HIS A 138 4.59 9.01 0.36
C HIS A 138 6.05 8.93 -0.09
N CYS A 139 6.40 7.87 -0.81
CA CYS A 139 7.77 7.53 -1.18
C CYS A 139 8.20 8.15 -2.52
N GLY A 140 7.25 8.63 -3.33
CA GLY A 140 7.50 9.19 -4.66
C GLY A 140 6.45 8.80 -5.70
N PRO A 141 6.75 8.87 -6.99
CA PRO A 141 5.79 8.55 -8.06
C PRO A 141 5.38 7.07 -8.04
N ALA A 142 4.43 6.70 -8.90
CA ALA A 142 3.96 5.33 -9.03
C ALA A 142 5.10 4.31 -9.14
N GLY A 143 5.02 3.21 -8.40
CA GLY A 143 6.06 2.19 -8.21
C GLY A 143 6.99 2.45 -7.02
N ALA A 144 7.04 3.68 -6.49
CA ALA A 144 7.96 4.01 -5.38
C ALA A 144 7.60 3.30 -4.08
N GLY A 145 6.33 3.09 -3.79
CA GLY A 145 5.87 2.39 -2.59
C GLY A 145 6.32 0.92 -2.57
N HIS A 146 5.99 0.17 -3.60
CA HIS A 146 6.41 -1.21 -3.75
C HIS A 146 7.93 -1.36 -3.86
N PHE A 147 8.63 -0.41 -4.51
CA PHE A 147 10.09 -0.40 -4.56
C PHE A 147 10.70 -0.29 -3.16
N VAL A 148 10.24 0.66 -2.34
CA VAL A 148 10.74 0.85 -0.97
C VAL A 148 10.46 -0.39 -0.13
N LYS A 149 9.24 -0.94 -0.21
CA LYS A 149 8.90 -2.20 0.47
C LYS A 149 9.81 -3.36 0.03
N MET A 150 10.06 -3.50 -1.26
CA MET A 150 10.94 -4.54 -1.80
C MET A 150 12.37 -4.44 -1.24
N VAL A 151 12.92 -3.22 -1.19
CA VAL A 151 14.26 -2.97 -0.62
C VAL A 151 14.28 -3.30 0.87
N HIS A 152 13.30 -2.83 1.62
CA HIS A 152 13.14 -3.14 3.05
C HIS A 152 13.09 -4.65 3.28
N ASN A 153 12.22 -5.36 2.58
CA ASN A 153 12.08 -6.79 2.72
C ASN A 153 13.36 -7.56 2.31
N GLY A 154 14.06 -7.09 1.29
CA GLY A 154 15.33 -7.66 0.88
C GLY A 154 16.40 -7.61 1.98
N ILE A 155 16.49 -6.48 2.69
CA ILE A 155 17.37 -6.30 3.85
C ILE A 155 16.94 -7.22 5.00
N GLU A 156 15.64 -7.22 5.33
CA GLU A 156 15.09 -8.03 6.41
C GLU A 156 15.36 -9.53 6.19
N TYR A 157 15.01 -10.06 5.02
CA TYR A 157 15.25 -11.47 4.70
C TYR A 157 16.74 -11.82 4.65
N GLY A 158 17.60 -10.91 4.21
CA GLY A 158 19.06 -11.09 4.25
C GLY A 158 19.57 -11.25 5.68
N LEU A 159 19.11 -10.40 6.61
CA LEU A 159 19.43 -10.50 8.04
C LEU A 159 18.89 -11.79 8.66
N MET A 160 17.64 -12.16 8.37
CA MET A 160 17.04 -13.40 8.87
C MET A 160 17.80 -14.63 8.38
N ALA A 161 18.24 -14.66 7.13
CA ALA A 161 19.03 -15.75 6.59
C ALA A 161 20.39 -15.89 7.30
N ALA A 162 21.07 -14.77 7.57
CA ALA A 162 22.34 -14.77 8.30
C ALA A 162 22.19 -15.30 9.74
N TYR A 163 21.12 -14.87 10.44
CA TYR A 163 20.82 -15.40 11.78
C TYR A 163 20.49 -16.90 11.76
N ALA A 164 19.66 -17.33 10.81
CA ALA A 164 19.27 -18.73 10.68
C ALA A 164 20.48 -19.63 10.43
N GLU A 165 21.42 -19.22 9.58
CA GLU A 165 22.66 -19.95 9.30
C GLU A 165 23.55 -20.03 10.53
N GLY A 166 23.78 -18.90 11.22
CA GLY A 166 24.60 -18.88 12.44
C GLY A 166 24.01 -19.76 13.55
N LEU A 167 22.71 -19.70 13.79
CA LEU A 167 22.03 -20.55 14.78
C LEU A 167 22.07 -22.03 14.40
N ASN A 168 21.96 -22.35 13.10
CA ASN A 168 22.07 -23.72 12.62
C ASN A 168 23.48 -24.31 12.88
N ILE A 169 24.52 -23.52 12.66
CA ILE A 169 25.92 -23.94 12.98
C ILE A 169 26.04 -24.22 14.48
N LEU A 170 25.61 -23.29 15.34
CA LEU A 170 25.67 -23.46 16.78
C LEU A 170 24.90 -24.69 17.29
N LYS A 171 23.77 -25.00 16.68
CA LYS A 171 22.96 -26.15 17.03
C LYS A 171 23.63 -27.49 16.71
N HIS A 172 24.49 -27.53 15.70
CA HIS A 172 25.12 -28.76 15.21
C HIS A 172 26.64 -28.84 15.44
N ALA A 173 27.19 -27.93 16.24
CA ALA A 173 28.61 -27.91 16.64
C ALA A 173 28.94 -28.95 17.72
#